data_a831903d2cb9be9e9666353be3a843f9
#
_entry.id   a831903d2cb9be9e9666353be3a843f9
#
_cell.length_a   1.000
_cell.length_b   1.000
_cell.length_c   1.000
_cell.angle_alpha   90.00
_cell.angle_beta   90.00
_cell.angle_gamma   90.00
#
_symmetry.space_group_name_H-M   'P 1'
#
loop_
_entity.id
_entity.type
_entity.pdbx_description
1 polymer ?
#
loop_
_entity_poly.entity_id
_entity_poly.type
_entity_poly.pdbx_seq_one_letter_code
_entity_poly.pdbx_strand_id
1 'polypeptide(L)'
;MSEQTIGTTCVQGGYHPGDAEPRQVPIYQSTTWKYDTSEHMGKLFDLEESGYFYSRLQNPTCDLVAAKICEMEGGAAAMLTSSGMAANFLAIFNVAGAGDHVVASSAIYGGTYNLLAHTMERMGLTCTFVAPDCTDEELEAAFEPNTKLVFGETIANPALAVLDIERFAKAAHDHGVPLMVDNTFPTPVMCRPFEWGADIVTHSTTKYMDGHASYLGGVIVDHGQFDWMAHADKFPGLTTPDESYHGVTYAEKFGREGAFITKATAQLMRDLGPMQNPHAAFFLNSSLESLHVRMPRHCENGLAVAKFLQSHPKVRFVSYPGLEGDKYYDLAQKYMPNGTCGVVSFGFNGGRAAAETFMKSLKLAQIATHVADARTCCLHPANATHRQMNDEELIACGISADMVRLSCGLEDTADLIADLEQALEQC
;
A
#
# COMPACT_ATOMS: atom_id res chain seq x y z
N MET A 1 -10.37 1.00 27.81
CA MET A 1 -11.56 0.74 26.95
C MET A 1 -11.27 -0.54 26.19
N SER A 2 -12.26 -1.40 25.88
CA SER A 2 -12.06 -2.51 24.97
C SER A 2 -11.58 -1.96 23.62
N GLU A 3 -10.69 -2.68 22.97
CA GLU A 3 -10.20 -2.33 21.63
C GLU A 3 -11.38 -2.05 20.68
N GLN A 4 -11.35 -0.90 20.00
CA GLN A 4 -12.44 -0.50 19.12
C GLN A 4 -12.41 -1.35 17.83
N THR A 5 -13.59 -1.70 17.33
CA THR A 5 -13.69 -2.39 16.05
C THR A 5 -13.32 -1.46 14.89
N ILE A 6 -12.85 -2.02 13.78
CA ILE A 6 -12.39 -1.26 12.60
C ILE A 6 -13.39 -0.19 12.13
N GLY A 7 -14.69 -0.49 12.12
CA GLY A 7 -15.72 0.49 11.72
C GLY A 7 -15.76 1.71 12.64
N THR A 8 -15.61 1.52 13.94
CA THR A 8 -15.53 2.63 14.90
C THR A 8 -14.23 3.41 14.71
N THR A 9 -13.12 2.72 14.52
CA THR A 9 -11.81 3.37 14.29
C THR A 9 -11.80 4.20 13.00
N CYS A 10 -12.41 3.72 11.91
CA CYS A 10 -12.58 4.50 10.69
C CYS A 10 -13.25 5.86 10.96
N VAL A 11 -14.26 5.88 11.84
CA VAL A 11 -15.04 7.10 12.13
C VAL A 11 -14.39 7.97 13.21
N GLN A 12 -13.87 7.38 14.30
CA GLN A 12 -13.48 8.08 15.51
C GLN A 12 -11.96 8.14 15.75
N GLY A 13 -11.14 7.36 15.02
CA GLY A 13 -9.71 7.28 15.26
C GLY A 13 -8.95 8.56 14.92
N GLY A 14 -7.78 8.72 15.50
CA GLY A 14 -6.79 9.77 15.23
C GLY A 14 -7.09 11.14 15.82
N TYR A 15 -8.30 11.66 15.70
CA TYR A 15 -8.67 12.99 16.22
C TYR A 15 -9.71 12.90 17.31
N HIS A 16 -9.35 13.40 18.49
CA HIS A 16 -10.21 13.42 19.68
C HIS A 16 -10.38 14.87 20.16
N PRO A 17 -11.42 15.59 19.69
CA PRO A 17 -11.62 16.99 20.09
C PRO A 17 -11.92 17.12 21.57
N GLY A 18 -11.35 18.15 22.20
CA GLY A 18 -11.65 18.58 23.56
C GLY A 18 -12.94 19.40 23.65
N ASP A 19 -13.20 19.97 24.85
CA ASP A 19 -14.35 20.84 25.05
C ASP A 19 -14.25 22.10 24.19
N ALA A 20 -15.32 22.42 23.45
CA ALA A 20 -15.41 23.54 22.51
C ALA A 20 -14.40 23.53 21.34
N GLU A 21 -13.75 22.44 21.08
CA GLU A 21 -12.90 22.27 19.88
C GLU A 21 -13.72 21.86 18.64
N PRO A 22 -13.20 22.14 17.43
CA PRO A 22 -13.85 21.71 16.19
C PRO A 22 -14.08 20.20 16.17
N ARG A 23 -15.27 19.75 15.76
CA ARG A 23 -15.58 18.33 15.64
C ARG A 23 -14.83 17.66 14.47
N GLN A 24 -14.54 18.40 13.40
CA GLN A 24 -13.78 17.93 12.26
C GLN A 24 -12.31 18.34 12.41
N VAL A 25 -11.41 17.52 11.89
CA VAL A 25 -9.96 17.81 11.88
C VAL A 25 -9.70 19.19 11.29
N PRO A 26 -9.03 20.11 12.01
CA PRO A 26 -8.68 21.43 11.48
C PRO A 26 -7.62 21.34 10.37
N ILE A 27 -7.71 22.22 9.37
CA ILE A 27 -6.68 22.35 8.33
C ILE A 27 -5.65 23.39 8.78
N TYR A 28 -4.43 22.93 9.09
CA TYR A 28 -3.31 23.81 9.41
C TYR A 28 -2.56 24.22 8.14
N GLN A 29 -3.00 25.30 7.51
CA GLN A 29 -2.39 25.85 6.30
C GLN A 29 -1.27 26.82 6.67
N SER A 30 -0.17 26.29 7.20
CA SER A 30 1.03 27.06 7.52
C SER A 30 2.28 26.30 7.14
N THR A 31 3.32 26.99 6.69
CA THR A 31 4.64 26.41 6.44
C THR A 31 5.48 26.33 7.71
N THR A 32 5.30 27.26 8.65
CA THR A 32 6.15 27.44 9.85
C THR A 32 5.30 27.85 11.03
N TRP A 33 5.89 27.78 12.22
CA TRP A 33 5.29 28.19 13.49
C TRP A 33 6.11 29.28 14.16
N LYS A 34 5.46 30.09 14.99
CA LYS A 34 6.07 31.16 15.79
C LYS A 34 6.42 30.61 17.18
N TYR A 35 7.61 30.96 17.66
CA TYR A 35 8.10 30.62 19.00
C TYR A 35 8.39 31.90 19.77
N ASP A 36 8.33 31.82 21.12
CA ASP A 36 8.70 32.93 22.00
C ASP A 36 10.22 33.02 22.18
N THR A 37 10.94 31.92 22.09
CA THR A 37 12.40 31.87 22.21
C THR A 37 13.03 30.98 21.13
N SER A 38 14.26 31.30 20.73
CA SER A 38 15.06 30.45 19.84
C SER A 38 15.53 29.16 20.52
N GLU A 39 15.63 29.18 21.85
CA GLU A 39 15.98 27.99 22.63
C GLU A 39 14.91 26.90 22.53
N HIS A 40 13.62 27.26 22.70
CA HIS A 40 12.52 26.32 22.50
C HIS A 40 12.51 25.74 21.08
N MET A 41 12.70 26.58 20.06
CA MET A 41 12.80 26.12 18.69
C MET A 41 13.98 25.15 18.52
N GLY A 42 15.14 25.42 19.13
CA GLY A 42 16.33 24.56 19.11
C GLY A 42 16.04 23.15 19.63
N LYS A 43 15.35 23.02 20.75
CA LYS A 43 14.99 21.73 21.35
C LYS A 43 14.10 20.85 20.44
N LEU A 44 13.25 21.47 19.63
CA LEU A 44 12.45 20.75 18.62
C LEU A 44 13.34 20.21 17.50
N PHE A 45 14.32 20.99 17.04
CA PHE A 45 15.30 20.55 16.05
C PHE A 45 16.21 19.43 16.59
N ASP A 46 16.54 19.46 17.89
CA ASP A 46 17.36 18.44 18.55
C ASP A 46 16.56 17.19 18.94
N LEU A 47 15.26 17.14 18.60
CA LEU A 47 14.33 16.08 19.00
C LEU A 47 14.25 15.87 20.53
N GLU A 48 14.49 16.92 21.32
CA GLU A 48 14.38 16.91 22.79
C GLU A 48 12.95 17.16 23.26
N GLU A 49 12.17 17.93 22.48
CA GLU A 49 10.77 18.21 22.71
C GLU A 49 9.95 17.87 21.47
N SER A 50 8.67 17.52 21.65
CA SER A 50 7.73 17.30 20.57
C SER A 50 7.04 18.60 20.17
N GLY A 51 6.84 18.83 18.86
CA GLY A 51 6.14 20.01 18.37
C GLY A 51 6.34 20.24 16.89
N TYR A 52 5.73 21.30 16.38
CA TYR A 52 5.75 21.63 14.97
C TYR A 52 6.64 22.82 14.71
N PHE A 53 7.47 22.76 13.67
CA PHE A 53 8.32 23.88 13.25
C PHE A 53 8.31 24.11 11.74
N TYR A 54 8.09 23.07 10.94
CA TYR A 54 8.03 23.19 9.48
C TYR A 54 7.16 22.09 8.87
N SER A 55 6.16 22.46 8.06
CA SER A 55 5.15 21.53 7.51
C SER A 55 5.73 20.44 6.60
N ARG A 56 6.93 20.62 6.03
CA ARG A 56 7.58 19.56 5.26
C ARG A 56 7.88 18.32 6.11
N LEU A 57 8.23 18.51 7.39
CA LEU A 57 8.49 17.40 8.29
C LEU A 57 7.19 16.90 8.94
N GLN A 58 6.47 17.81 9.57
CA GLN A 58 5.25 17.49 10.32
C GLN A 58 4.22 18.60 10.20
N ASN A 59 2.95 18.21 10.11
CA ASN A 59 1.82 19.13 10.07
C ASN A 59 0.66 18.52 10.90
N PRO A 60 0.03 19.28 11.83
CA PRO A 60 -1.00 18.73 12.70
C PRO A 60 -2.13 17.98 11.95
N THR A 61 -2.60 18.51 10.81
CA THR A 61 -3.63 17.85 10.01
C THR A 61 -3.16 16.51 9.48
N CYS A 62 -1.93 16.46 8.94
CA CYS A 62 -1.36 15.23 8.39
C CYS A 62 -1.12 14.19 9.49
N ASP A 63 -0.64 14.62 10.65
CA ASP A 63 -0.31 13.71 11.75
C ASP A 63 -1.57 13.10 12.37
N LEU A 64 -2.67 13.87 12.51
CA LEU A 64 -3.95 13.35 12.98
C LEU A 64 -4.53 12.28 12.03
N VAL A 65 -4.36 12.47 10.71
CA VAL A 65 -4.83 11.48 9.71
C VAL A 65 -3.91 10.28 9.64
N ALA A 66 -2.59 10.48 9.79
CA ALA A 66 -1.64 9.37 9.93
C ALA A 66 -1.95 8.52 11.17
N ALA A 67 -2.25 9.16 12.32
CA ALA A 67 -2.65 8.47 13.54
C ALA A 67 -3.92 7.63 13.35
N LYS A 68 -4.94 8.15 12.63
CA LYS A 68 -6.14 7.37 12.29
C LYS A 68 -5.79 6.10 11.52
N ILE A 69 -4.97 6.20 10.47
CA ILE A 69 -4.57 5.02 9.67
C ILE A 69 -3.72 4.07 10.50
N CYS A 70 -2.85 4.60 11.37
CA CYS A 70 -2.07 3.82 12.32
C CYS A 70 -2.97 2.98 13.24
N GLU A 71 -3.99 3.59 13.84
CA GLU A 71 -4.98 2.88 14.67
C GLU A 71 -5.78 1.84 13.86
N MET A 72 -6.12 2.15 12.61
CA MET A 72 -6.84 1.21 11.73
C MET A 72 -6.00 -0.04 11.43
N GLU A 73 -4.70 0.12 11.19
CA GLU A 73 -3.77 -1.01 10.95
C GLU A 73 -3.35 -1.72 12.24
N GLY A 74 -3.46 -1.07 13.39
CA GLY A 74 -2.94 -1.59 14.67
C GLY A 74 -1.44 -1.36 14.83
N GLY A 75 -0.90 -0.30 14.22
CA GLY A 75 0.50 0.09 14.31
C GLY A 75 0.83 0.93 15.54
N ALA A 76 2.11 1.19 15.75
CA ALA A 76 2.63 2.06 16.81
C ALA A 76 2.87 3.50 16.34
N ALA A 77 3.31 3.68 15.09
CA ALA A 77 3.59 4.99 14.52
C ALA A 77 3.31 5.01 13.00
N ALA A 78 2.97 6.18 12.47
CA ALA A 78 2.73 6.36 11.04
C ALA A 78 3.11 7.75 10.53
N MET A 79 3.36 7.87 9.23
CA MET A 79 3.50 9.17 8.56
C MET A 79 2.88 9.17 7.16
N LEU A 80 2.22 10.26 6.79
CA LEU A 80 1.71 10.47 5.44
C LEU A 80 2.83 10.88 4.47
N THR A 81 2.67 10.49 3.21
CA THR A 81 3.55 10.86 2.10
C THR A 81 2.73 11.36 0.91
N SER A 82 3.37 12.01 -0.06
CA SER A 82 2.71 12.59 -1.23
C SER A 82 2.16 11.55 -2.22
N SER A 83 2.55 10.28 -2.10
CA SER A 83 2.08 9.18 -2.94
C SER A 83 2.47 7.83 -2.34
N GLY A 84 1.80 6.73 -2.78
CA GLY A 84 2.20 5.38 -2.42
C GLY A 84 3.63 5.03 -2.84
N MET A 85 4.08 5.52 -4.00
CA MET A 85 5.47 5.34 -4.43
C MET A 85 6.48 6.05 -3.52
N ALA A 86 6.13 7.22 -2.99
CA ALA A 86 6.94 7.90 -1.99
C ALA A 86 6.96 7.11 -0.67
N ALA A 87 5.83 6.51 -0.27
CA ALA A 87 5.78 5.64 0.91
C ALA A 87 6.71 4.43 0.74
N ASN A 88 6.60 3.70 -0.37
CA ASN A 88 7.45 2.54 -0.65
C ASN A 88 8.93 2.93 -0.71
N PHE A 89 9.27 4.01 -1.44
CA PHE A 89 10.64 4.48 -1.55
C PHE A 89 11.23 4.86 -0.19
N LEU A 90 10.54 5.69 0.59
CA LEU A 90 11.04 6.15 1.89
C LEU A 90 11.16 4.99 2.89
N ALA A 91 10.19 4.09 2.94
CA ALA A 91 10.21 2.96 3.85
C ALA A 91 11.38 2.00 3.55
N ILE A 92 11.61 1.67 2.26
CA ILE A 92 12.74 0.83 1.84
C ILE A 92 14.06 1.55 2.12
N PHE A 93 14.19 2.80 1.68
CA PHE A 93 15.43 3.57 1.81
C PHE A 93 15.78 3.92 3.27
N ASN A 94 14.81 3.83 4.18
CA ASN A 94 15.01 4.04 5.62
C ASN A 94 15.89 2.95 6.26
N VAL A 95 15.88 1.74 5.70
CA VAL A 95 16.60 0.57 6.24
C VAL A 95 17.61 -0.03 5.29
N ALA A 96 17.53 0.27 3.99
CA ALA A 96 18.41 -0.27 2.95
C ALA A 96 18.95 0.85 2.06
N GLY A 97 20.23 0.84 1.76
CA GLY A 97 20.94 1.84 0.95
C GLY A 97 21.92 1.23 -0.03
N ALA A 98 22.92 2.02 -0.44
CA ALA A 98 23.97 1.55 -1.35
C ALA A 98 24.76 0.38 -0.74
N GLY A 99 24.87 -0.72 -1.48
CA GLY A 99 25.55 -1.94 -1.04
C GLY A 99 24.64 -2.92 -0.31
N ASP A 100 23.36 -2.58 -0.08
CA ASP A 100 22.38 -3.46 0.55
C ASP A 100 21.54 -4.21 -0.48
N HIS A 101 20.81 -5.23 -0.01
CA HIS A 101 19.98 -6.11 -0.80
C HIS A 101 18.56 -6.20 -0.22
N VAL A 102 17.57 -6.39 -1.11
CA VAL A 102 16.15 -6.61 -0.79
C VAL A 102 15.66 -7.89 -1.45
N VAL A 103 14.89 -8.70 -0.75
CA VAL A 103 14.12 -9.79 -1.34
C VAL A 103 12.70 -9.28 -1.58
N ALA A 104 12.15 -9.44 -2.78
CA ALA A 104 10.81 -8.98 -3.09
C ALA A 104 9.98 -10.04 -3.82
N SER A 105 8.68 -10.08 -3.56
CA SER A 105 7.77 -10.82 -4.42
C SER A 105 7.81 -10.23 -5.85
N SER A 106 7.83 -11.06 -6.87
CA SER A 106 7.75 -10.62 -8.27
C SER A 106 6.33 -10.17 -8.64
N ALA A 107 5.32 -10.64 -7.92
CA ALA A 107 3.94 -10.21 -8.06
C ALA A 107 3.70 -8.98 -7.17
N ILE A 108 4.04 -7.82 -7.68
CA ILE A 108 3.84 -6.50 -7.06
C ILE A 108 3.47 -5.47 -8.13
N TYR A 109 3.03 -4.29 -7.69
CA TYR A 109 2.73 -3.18 -8.60
C TYR A 109 3.93 -2.85 -9.49
N GLY A 110 3.69 -2.72 -10.81
CA GLY A 110 4.75 -2.47 -11.78
C GLY A 110 5.61 -1.25 -11.50
N GLY A 111 5.06 -0.21 -10.85
CA GLY A 111 5.84 0.95 -10.40
C GLY A 111 6.85 0.58 -9.31
N THR A 112 6.47 -0.25 -8.35
CA THR A 112 7.36 -0.72 -7.29
C THR A 112 8.39 -1.72 -7.83
N TYR A 113 7.98 -2.58 -8.76
CA TYR A 113 8.93 -3.45 -9.47
C TYR A 113 10.03 -2.62 -10.17
N ASN A 114 9.64 -1.61 -10.96
CA ASN A 114 10.60 -0.72 -11.62
C ASN A 114 11.45 0.10 -10.64
N LEU A 115 10.87 0.50 -9.49
CA LEU A 115 11.60 1.18 -8.44
C LEU A 115 12.76 0.31 -7.94
N LEU A 116 12.49 -0.94 -7.60
CA LEU A 116 13.50 -1.89 -7.09
C LEU A 116 14.47 -2.35 -8.18
N ALA A 117 13.96 -2.77 -9.35
CA ALA A 117 14.77 -3.37 -10.40
C ALA A 117 15.69 -2.37 -11.13
N HIS A 118 15.33 -1.09 -11.16
CA HIS A 118 16.05 -0.12 -12.01
C HIS A 118 16.43 1.17 -11.28
N THR A 119 15.50 1.77 -10.53
CA THR A 119 15.76 3.09 -9.94
C THR A 119 16.70 2.97 -8.74
N MET A 120 16.40 2.07 -7.82
CA MET A 120 17.22 1.86 -6.63
C MET A 120 18.52 1.10 -6.93
N GLU A 121 18.55 0.28 -7.99
CA GLU A 121 19.77 -0.31 -8.51
C GLU A 121 20.82 0.76 -8.86
N ARG A 122 20.40 1.87 -9.49
CA ARG A 122 21.28 3.03 -9.78
C ARG A 122 21.76 3.75 -8.52
N MET A 123 21.09 3.54 -7.39
CA MET A 123 21.49 4.03 -6.07
C MET A 123 22.36 3.02 -5.33
N GLY A 124 22.67 1.87 -5.96
CA GLY A 124 23.52 0.82 -5.40
C GLY A 124 22.79 -0.22 -4.56
N LEU A 125 21.46 -0.23 -4.52
CA LEU A 125 20.64 -1.24 -3.86
C LEU A 125 20.33 -2.36 -4.85
N THR A 126 20.52 -3.62 -4.47
CA THR A 126 20.18 -4.79 -5.27
C THR A 126 18.87 -5.44 -4.81
N CYS A 127 18.19 -6.16 -5.71
CA CYS A 127 16.93 -6.84 -5.38
C CYS A 127 16.84 -8.21 -6.06
N THR A 128 16.53 -9.24 -5.29
CA THR A 128 16.15 -10.57 -5.80
C THR A 128 14.64 -10.72 -5.76
N PHE A 129 14.03 -11.01 -6.92
CA PHE A 129 12.60 -11.26 -7.03
C PHE A 129 12.31 -12.74 -6.96
N VAL A 130 11.31 -13.12 -6.14
CA VAL A 130 10.81 -14.49 -6.01
C VAL A 130 9.34 -14.55 -6.41
N ALA A 131 8.89 -15.68 -6.98
CA ALA A 131 7.47 -15.86 -7.26
C ALA A 131 6.66 -15.88 -5.94
N PRO A 132 5.41 -15.39 -5.92
CA PRO A 132 4.60 -15.39 -4.68
C PRO A 132 4.32 -16.81 -4.17
N ASP A 133 4.37 -17.79 -5.05
CA ASP A 133 4.21 -19.23 -4.81
C ASP A 133 5.52 -20.03 -4.93
N CYS A 134 6.69 -19.36 -4.82
CA CYS A 134 7.99 -20.04 -4.79
C CYS A 134 8.05 -21.06 -3.65
N THR A 135 8.91 -22.06 -3.76
CA THR A 135 9.15 -23.02 -2.66
C THR A 135 9.88 -22.34 -1.49
N ASP A 136 9.92 -22.99 -0.32
CA ASP A 136 10.67 -22.47 0.82
C ASP A 136 12.18 -22.44 0.52
N GLU A 137 12.68 -23.41 -0.24
CA GLU A 137 14.07 -23.46 -0.67
C GLU A 137 14.41 -22.33 -1.66
N GLU A 138 13.50 -21.96 -2.56
CA GLU A 138 13.68 -20.83 -3.48
C GLU A 138 13.63 -19.49 -2.73
N LEU A 139 12.73 -19.35 -1.74
CA LEU A 139 12.66 -18.17 -0.90
C LEU A 139 13.93 -18.02 -0.06
N GLU A 140 14.39 -19.10 0.58
CA GLU A 140 15.62 -19.12 1.36
C GLU A 140 16.87 -18.78 0.53
N ALA A 141 16.95 -19.32 -0.70
CA ALA A 141 18.06 -19.06 -1.61
C ALA A 141 18.11 -17.61 -2.14
N ALA A 142 17.06 -16.84 -1.97
CA ALA A 142 17.01 -15.44 -2.39
C ALA A 142 17.69 -14.48 -1.40
N PHE A 143 17.99 -14.93 -0.18
CA PHE A 143 18.63 -14.08 0.82
C PHE A 143 20.16 -14.02 0.61
N GLU A 144 20.68 -12.82 0.72
CA GLU A 144 22.11 -12.51 0.70
C GLU A 144 22.56 -12.03 2.10
N PRO A 145 23.87 -12.07 2.43
CA PRO A 145 24.37 -11.59 3.74
C PRO A 145 24.00 -10.14 4.04
N ASN A 146 23.88 -9.31 3.00
CA ASN A 146 23.53 -7.89 3.06
C ASN A 146 22.03 -7.62 2.83
N THR A 147 21.18 -8.65 2.86
CA THR A 147 19.72 -8.47 2.82
C THR A 147 19.25 -7.68 4.05
N LYS A 148 18.42 -6.65 3.81
CA LYS A 148 17.89 -5.74 4.83
C LYS A 148 16.38 -5.77 4.96
N LEU A 149 15.68 -6.26 3.97
CA LEU A 149 14.22 -6.16 3.90
C LEU A 149 13.64 -7.26 3.01
N VAL A 150 12.47 -7.76 3.39
CA VAL A 150 11.58 -8.51 2.49
C VAL A 150 10.38 -7.64 2.14
N PHE A 151 10.02 -7.58 0.85
CA PHE A 151 8.89 -6.76 0.35
C PHE A 151 7.86 -7.60 -0.39
N GLY A 152 6.56 -7.32 -0.15
CA GLY A 152 5.47 -7.90 -0.91
C GLY A 152 4.21 -7.02 -0.91
N GLU A 153 3.21 -7.42 -1.68
CA GLU A 153 1.86 -6.82 -1.66
C GLU A 153 0.86 -7.85 -1.17
N THR A 154 -0.08 -7.47 -0.31
CA THR A 154 -1.13 -8.37 0.18
C THR A 154 -1.92 -8.97 -0.99
N ILE A 155 -2.33 -8.13 -1.95
CA ILE A 155 -2.92 -8.54 -3.24
C ILE A 155 -2.22 -7.77 -4.34
N ALA A 156 -1.54 -8.47 -5.22
CA ALA A 156 -0.75 -7.90 -6.31
C ALA A 156 -1.62 -7.31 -7.44
N ASN A 157 -1.16 -6.22 -8.05
CA ASN A 157 -1.81 -5.57 -9.18
C ASN A 157 -0.93 -5.70 -10.46
N PRO A 158 -1.40 -6.27 -11.58
CA PRO A 158 -2.78 -6.69 -11.88
C PRO A 158 -3.04 -8.19 -11.70
N ALA A 159 -2.05 -8.99 -11.33
CA ALA A 159 -2.13 -10.45 -11.34
C ALA A 159 -3.05 -11.02 -10.24
N LEU A 160 -3.40 -10.23 -9.22
CA LEU A 160 -4.24 -10.59 -8.08
C LEU A 160 -3.71 -11.78 -7.26
N ALA A 161 -2.40 -12.03 -7.32
CA ALA A 161 -1.75 -12.99 -6.44
C ALA A 161 -1.82 -12.53 -5.00
N VAL A 162 -2.10 -13.44 -4.07
CA VAL A 162 -2.11 -13.16 -2.62
C VAL A 162 -0.80 -13.63 -2.03
N LEU A 163 -0.15 -12.74 -1.27
CA LEU A 163 1.08 -13.05 -0.54
C LEU A 163 0.75 -13.96 0.66
N ASP A 164 1.52 -15.03 0.85
CA ASP A 164 1.50 -15.77 2.11
C ASP A 164 2.31 -15.00 3.16
N ILE A 165 1.62 -14.07 3.86
CA ILE A 165 2.26 -13.10 4.76
C ILE A 165 3.04 -13.80 5.87
N GLU A 166 2.46 -14.81 6.54
CA GLU A 166 3.15 -15.54 7.63
C GLU A 166 4.42 -16.23 7.15
N ARG A 167 4.36 -16.83 5.97
CA ARG A 167 5.51 -17.53 5.38
C ARG A 167 6.65 -16.56 5.07
N PHE A 168 6.35 -15.43 4.42
CA PHE A 168 7.33 -14.40 4.12
C PHE A 168 7.86 -13.70 5.37
N ALA A 169 7.00 -13.47 6.38
CA ALA A 169 7.39 -12.92 7.66
C ALA A 169 8.36 -13.85 8.40
N LYS A 170 8.05 -15.16 8.43
CA LYS A 170 8.93 -16.14 9.05
C LYS A 170 10.30 -16.15 8.38
N ALA A 171 10.36 -16.20 7.05
CA ALA A 171 11.64 -16.18 6.33
C ALA A 171 12.42 -14.89 6.60
N ALA A 172 11.75 -13.73 6.59
CA ALA A 172 12.37 -12.45 6.93
C ALA A 172 12.97 -12.45 8.34
N HIS A 173 12.20 -12.88 9.34
CA HIS A 173 12.62 -12.90 10.73
C HIS A 173 13.72 -13.92 11.01
N ASP A 174 13.69 -15.09 10.37
CA ASP A 174 14.77 -16.09 10.46
C ASP A 174 16.12 -15.50 9.99
N HIS A 175 16.08 -14.55 9.06
CA HIS A 175 17.25 -13.79 8.60
C HIS A 175 17.50 -12.47 9.37
N GLY A 176 16.70 -12.16 10.40
CA GLY A 176 16.82 -10.93 11.21
C GLY A 176 16.57 -9.65 10.41
N VAL A 177 15.62 -9.69 9.47
CA VAL A 177 15.18 -8.53 8.68
C VAL A 177 13.66 -8.37 8.74
N PRO A 178 13.10 -7.13 8.61
CA PRO A 178 11.65 -6.93 8.64
C PRO A 178 10.98 -7.37 7.34
N LEU A 179 9.67 -7.73 7.45
CA LEU A 179 8.75 -7.84 6.33
C LEU A 179 7.98 -6.54 6.15
N MET A 180 8.05 -5.97 4.96
CA MET A 180 7.25 -4.82 4.53
C MET A 180 6.16 -5.26 3.55
N VAL A 181 4.92 -4.86 3.80
CA VAL A 181 3.77 -5.23 2.97
C VAL A 181 3.03 -3.98 2.48
N ASP A 182 2.87 -3.85 1.18
CA ASP A 182 1.92 -2.89 0.60
C ASP A 182 0.50 -3.46 0.68
N ASN A 183 -0.34 -2.86 1.54
CA ASN A 183 -1.70 -3.31 1.82
C ASN A 183 -2.78 -2.44 1.13
N THR A 184 -2.43 -1.85 0.00
CA THR A 184 -3.27 -0.88 -0.71
C THR A 184 -4.65 -1.44 -1.11
N PHE A 185 -4.73 -2.68 -1.61
CA PHE A 185 -6.00 -3.23 -2.10
C PHE A 185 -6.94 -3.70 -1.00
N PRO A 186 -6.52 -4.52 -0.03
CA PRO A 186 -7.41 -4.93 1.05
C PRO A 186 -7.80 -3.79 1.99
N THR A 187 -6.91 -2.82 2.18
CA THR A 187 -7.01 -1.82 3.25
C THR A 187 -7.06 -2.47 4.64
N PRO A 188 -6.93 -1.74 5.74
CA PRO A 188 -7.06 -2.32 7.08
C PRO A 188 -8.45 -2.89 7.37
N VAL A 189 -9.44 -2.59 6.51
CA VAL A 189 -10.81 -3.10 6.66
C VAL A 189 -10.91 -4.59 6.32
N MET A 190 -10.13 -5.06 5.32
CA MET A 190 -10.18 -6.46 4.89
C MET A 190 -9.00 -7.28 5.39
N CYS A 191 -7.81 -6.66 5.56
CA CYS A 191 -6.60 -7.33 6.05
C CYS A 191 -5.77 -6.37 6.89
N ARG A 192 -5.24 -6.86 8.00
CA ARG A 192 -4.22 -6.22 8.82
C ARG A 192 -2.97 -7.08 8.80
N PRO A 193 -1.98 -6.77 7.97
CA PRO A 193 -0.77 -7.59 7.82
C PRO A 193 0.03 -7.76 9.11
N PHE A 194 -0.07 -6.82 10.06
CA PHE A 194 0.58 -6.93 11.37
C PHE A 194 0.11 -8.14 12.19
N GLU A 195 -1.16 -8.52 12.06
CA GLU A 195 -1.71 -9.71 12.72
C GLU A 195 -1.07 -11.02 12.21
N TRP A 196 -0.35 -10.95 11.07
CA TRP A 196 0.25 -12.08 10.36
C TRP A 196 1.77 -11.99 10.27
N GLY A 197 2.39 -11.06 11.03
CA GLY A 197 3.83 -10.96 11.19
C GLY A 197 4.53 -9.93 10.30
N ALA A 198 3.81 -9.08 9.57
CA ALA A 198 4.43 -7.94 8.92
C ALA A 198 4.93 -6.93 9.97
N ASP A 199 6.02 -6.23 9.66
CA ASP A 199 6.62 -5.23 10.55
C ASP A 199 6.33 -3.80 10.09
N ILE A 200 6.25 -3.60 8.77
CA ILE A 200 5.99 -2.30 8.15
C ILE A 200 4.89 -2.49 7.12
N VAL A 201 3.91 -1.59 7.13
CA VAL A 201 2.84 -1.56 6.13
C VAL A 201 2.88 -0.23 5.38
N THR A 202 2.68 -0.28 4.07
CA THR A 202 2.51 0.89 3.24
C THR A 202 1.17 0.85 2.51
N HIS A 203 0.69 2.04 2.13
CA HIS A 203 -0.47 2.17 1.26
C HIS A 203 -0.29 3.30 0.27
N SER A 204 -0.83 3.11 -0.92
CA SER A 204 -1.25 4.22 -1.76
C SER A 204 -2.64 4.68 -1.29
N THR A 205 -2.70 5.74 -0.49
CA THR A 205 -3.99 6.29 -0.02
C THR A 205 -4.83 6.87 -1.17
N THR A 206 -4.21 7.06 -2.34
CA THR A 206 -4.83 7.40 -3.62
C THR A 206 -5.97 6.46 -4.04
N LYS A 207 -5.94 5.20 -3.56
CA LYS A 207 -6.83 4.11 -3.98
C LYS A 207 -8.09 4.05 -3.10
N TYR A 208 -8.47 2.90 -2.59
CA TYR A 208 -9.70 2.75 -1.78
C TYR A 208 -9.79 3.70 -0.58
N MET A 209 -8.66 4.10 0.03
CA MET A 209 -8.70 5.01 1.17
C MET A 209 -9.29 6.37 0.77
N ASP A 210 -8.85 6.97 -0.36
CA ASP A 210 -9.52 8.13 -0.97
C ASP A 210 -10.85 7.71 -1.61
N GLY A 211 -10.82 6.72 -2.49
CA GLY A 211 -11.98 6.11 -3.13
C GLY A 211 -12.72 7.00 -4.14
N HIS A 212 -12.18 8.17 -4.49
CA HIS A 212 -12.86 9.17 -5.32
C HIS A 212 -12.00 9.69 -6.48
N ALA A 213 -10.75 9.18 -6.61
CA ALA A 213 -9.77 9.68 -7.57
C ALA A 213 -9.50 11.19 -7.44
N SER A 214 -9.55 11.71 -6.21
CA SER A 214 -9.48 13.13 -5.91
C SER A 214 -8.07 13.61 -5.61
N TYR A 215 -7.32 12.84 -4.82
CA TYR A 215 -6.00 13.21 -4.34
C TYR A 215 -5.01 12.07 -4.39
N LEU A 216 -3.75 12.40 -4.65
CA LEU A 216 -2.62 11.49 -4.49
C LEU A 216 -2.16 11.50 -3.03
N GLY A 217 -1.78 10.34 -2.53
CA GLY A 217 -1.18 10.22 -1.21
C GLY A 217 -0.65 8.81 -0.95
N GLY A 218 0.10 8.70 0.13
CA GLY A 218 0.58 7.44 0.67
C GLY A 218 0.72 7.54 2.17
N VAL A 219 0.94 6.41 2.81
CA VAL A 219 1.20 6.30 4.24
C VAL A 219 2.17 5.16 4.50
N ILE A 220 3.03 5.36 5.49
CA ILE A 220 3.88 4.33 6.08
C ILE A 220 3.38 4.12 7.49
N VAL A 221 3.16 2.87 7.88
CA VAL A 221 2.79 2.46 9.24
C VAL A 221 3.84 1.47 9.75
N ASP A 222 4.35 1.73 10.93
CA ASP A 222 5.29 0.84 11.64
C ASP A 222 4.52 0.09 12.74
N HIS A 223 4.68 -1.23 12.78
CA HIS A 223 4.13 -2.05 13.87
C HIS A 223 4.78 -1.75 15.22
N GLY A 224 6.06 -1.32 15.21
CA GLY A 224 6.83 -1.04 16.43
C GLY A 224 7.27 -2.29 17.19
N GLN A 225 7.24 -3.47 16.56
CA GLN A 225 7.62 -4.73 17.22
C GLN A 225 8.99 -5.27 16.77
N PHE A 226 9.49 -4.85 15.62
CA PHE A 226 10.81 -5.30 15.15
C PHE A 226 11.93 -4.76 16.05
N ASP A 227 12.77 -5.67 16.54
CA ASP A 227 13.86 -5.32 17.45
C ASP A 227 15.13 -4.89 16.71
N TRP A 228 15.20 -3.61 16.36
CA TRP A 228 16.34 -3.02 15.66
C TRP A 228 17.67 -3.22 16.40
N MET A 229 17.64 -3.15 17.73
CA MET A 229 18.85 -3.32 18.54
C MET A 229 19.35 -4.77 18.59
N ALA A 230 18.45 -5.75 18.52
CA ALA A 230 18.84 -7.16 18.41
C ALA A 230 19.56 -7.47 17.09
N HIS A 231 19.35 -6.63 16.05
CA HIS A 231 19.95 -6.76 14.72
C HIS A 231 20.77 -5.51 14.35
N ALA A 232 21.46 -4.93 15.34
CA ALA A 232 22.15 -3.63 15.21
C ALA A 232 23.20 -3.60 14.10
N ASP A 233 23.86 -4.70 13.85
CA ASP A 233 24.85 -4.88 12.77
C ASP A 233 24.24 -4.75 11.37
N LYS A 234 22.97 -5.09 11.22
CA LYS A 234 22.22 -4.96 9.97
C LYS A 234 21.67 -3.55 9.74
N PHE A 235 21.34 -2.82 10.81
CA PHE A 235 20.63 -1.54 10.73
C PHE A 235 21.39 -0.38 11.40
N PRO A 236 22.66 -0.11 10.99
CA PRO A 236 23.46 0.96 11.61
C PRO A 236 22.77 2.33 11.52
N GLY A 237 21.99 2.62 10.46
CA GLY A 237 21.26 3.88 10.33
C GLY A 237 20.20 4.13 11.41
N LEU A 238 19.78 3.11 12.17
CA LEU A 238 18.83 3.21 13.28
C LEU A 238 19.52 3.01 14.65
N THR A 239 20.65 2.30 14.67
CA THR A 239 21.29 1.75 15.89
C THR A 239 22.64 2.34 16.22
N THR A 240 23.16 3.24 15.39
CA THR A 240 24.38 4.01 15.65
C THR A 240 24.09 5.51 15.63
N PRO A 241 24.98 6.34 16.23
CA PRO A 241 24.81 7.78 16.25
C PRO A 241 24.69 8.39 14.84
N ASP A 242 23.64 9.16 14.59
CA ASP A 242 23.40 9.89 13.34
C ASP A 242 24.11 11.26 13.39
N GLU A 243 25.10 11.46 12.53
CA GLU A 243 25.85 12.72 12.43
C GLU A 243 24.96 13.91 12.02
N SER A 244 23.88 13.67 11.26
CA SER A 244 22.94 14.72 10.82
C SER A 244 22.01 15.19 11.94
N TYR A 245 21.96 14.47 13.07
CA TYR A 245 21.18 14.77 14.27
C TYR A 245 22.01 14.71 15.55
N HIS A 246 23.15 15.36 15.56
CA HIS A 246 24.01 15.53 16.75
C HIS A 246 24.34 14.22 17.50
N GLY A 247 24.41 13.12 16.77
CA GLY A 247 24.74 11.81 17.35
C GLY A 247 23.56 11.09 18.00
N VAL A 248 22.32 11.41 17.62
CA VAL A 248 21.13 10.66 18.07
C VAL A 248 21.20 9.22 17.52
N THR A 249 21.00 8.24 18.39
CA THR A 249 20.74 6.85 18.03
C THR A 249 19.23 6.62 18.12
N TYR A 250 18.56 6.49 16.96
CA TYR A 250 17.09 6.46 16.92
C TYR A 250 16.49 5.33 17.74
N ALA A 251 17.02 4.10 17.61
CA ALA A 251 16.50 2.94 18.33
C ALA A 251 16.69 3.02 19.84
N GLU A 252 17.77 3.65 20.32
CA GLU A 252 17.99 3.87 21.76
C GLU A 252 17.07 4.97 22.31
N LYS A 253 16.93 6.09 21.57
CA LYS A 253 16.17 7.28 22.04
C LYS A 253 14.67 7.08 21.95
N PHE A 254 14.16 6.44 20.90
CA PHE A 254 12.73 6.35 20.59
C PHE A 254 12.17 4.92 20.71
N GLY A 255 13.02 3.95 21.08
CA GLY A 255 12.64 2.55 21.18
C GLY A 255 12.25 1.95 19.83
N ARG A 256 11.78 0.69 19.85
CA ARG A 256 11.34 0.02 18.63
C ARG A 256 10.05 0.62 18.06
N GLU A 257 9.19 1.21 18.90
CA GLU A 257 7.90 1.80 18.51
C GLU A 257 8.03 3.13 17.75
N GLY A 258 9.11 3.89 17.99
CA GLY A 258 9.27 5.23 17.42
C GLY A 258 10.45 5.39 16.46
N ALA A 259 11.46 4.52 16.52
CA ALA A 259 12.72 4.70 15.80
C ALA A 259 12.54 4.82 14.27
N PHE A 260 11.76 3.92 13.68
CA PHE A 260 11.61 3.82 12.23
C PHE A 260 10.93 5.07 11.64
N ILE A 261 9.77 5.46 12.18
CA ILE A 261 9.02 6.62 11.68
C ILE A 261 9.71 7.93 12.04
N THR A 262 10.35 8.04 13.23
CA THR A 262 11.12 9.24 13.59
C THR A 262 12.27 9.47 12.61
N LYS A 263 13.07 8.45 12.30
CA LYS A 263 14.14 8.57 11.30
C LYS A 263 13.60 8.91 9.91
N ALA A 264 12.55 8.21 9.46
CA ALA A 264 11.92 8.51 8.17
C ALA A 264 11.43 9.95 8.07
N THR A 265 10.87 10.51 9.16
CA THR A 265 10.41 11.90 9.23
C THR A 265 11.57 12.89 9.35
N ALA A 266 12.43 12.69 10.33
CA ALA A 266 13.48 13.65 10.69
C ALA A 266 14.57 13.73 9.65
N GLN A 267 14.90 12.63 8.97
CA GLN A 267 15.95 12.56 7.96
C GLN A 267 15.37 12.54 6.53
N LEU A 268 14.63 11.49 6.17
CA LEU A 268 14.23 11.29 4.77
C LEU A 268 13.15 12.27 4.31
N MET A 269 12.11 12.50 5.10
CA MET A 269 11.09 13.49 4.76
C MET A 269 11.67 14.91 4.74
N ARG A 270 12.55 15.24 5.71
CA ARG A 270 13.26 16.52 5.74
C ARG A 270 14.05 16.78 4.46
N ASP A 271 14.81 15.78 4.00
CA ASP A 271 15.80 15.95 2.94
C ASP A 271 15.21 15.76 1.54
N LEU A 272 14.29 14.81 1.37
CA LEU A 272 13.67 14.45 0.08
C LEU A 272 12.33 15.15 -0.17
N GLY A 273 11.58 15.46 0.89
CA GLY A 273 10.43 16.34 0.85
C GLY A 273 9.11 15.81 0.27
N PRO A 274 8.83 14.51 0.12
CA PRO A 274 7.57 14.06 -0.47
C PRO A 274 6.42 14.07 0.56
N MET A 275 6.17 15.22 1.17
CA MET A 275 5.14 15.43 2.18
C MET A 275 3.73 15.44 1.61
N GLN A 276 2.76 15.04 2.41
CA GLN A 276 1.33 15.16 2.10
C GLN A 276 0.85 16.60 2.29
N ASN A 277 0.00 17.08 1.37
CA ASN A 277 -0.65 18.38 1.52
C ASN A 277 -1.77 18.30 2.58
N PRO A 278 -1.89 19.28 3.52
CA PRO A 278 -2.92 19.26 4.57
C PRO A 278 -4.37 19.23 4.05
N HIS A 279 -4.67 19.87 2.92
CA HIS A 279 -6.01 19.77 2.32
C HIS A 279 -6.29 18.35 1.81
N ALA A 280 -5.32 17.71 1.17
CA ALA A 280 -5.47 16.31 0.74
C ALA A 280 -5.63 15.37 1.94
N ALA A 281 -4.89 15.60 3.04
CA ALA A 281 -5.04 14.86 4.29
C ALA A 281 -6.45 15.05 4.90
N PHE A 282 -6.98 16.27 4.89
CA PHE A 282 -8.35 16.55 5.35
C PHE A 282 -9.41 15.77 4.54
N PHE A 283 -9.32 15.78 3.22
CA PHE A 283 -10.24 15.02 2.38
C PHE A 283 -10.07 13.51 2.56
N LEU A 284 -8.84 13.04 2.70
CA LEU A 284 -8.56 11.65 3.04
C LEU A 284 -9.25 11.25 4.36
N ASN A 285 -9.16 12.08 5.41
CA ASN A 285 -9.87 11.83 6.68
C ASN A 285 -11.38 11.61 6.46
N SER A 286 -12.01 12.50 5.69
CA SER A 286 -13.45 12.40 5.39
C SER A 286 -13.78 11.11 4.61
N SER A 287 -12.92 10.69 3.69
CA SER A 287 -13.10 9.45 2.93
C SER A 287 -12.91 8.20 3.80
N LEU A 288 -11.96 8.22 4.74
CA LEU A 288 -11.71 7.12 5.67
C LEU A 288 -12.93 6.82 6.56
N GLU A 289 -13.72 7.84 6.92
CA GLU A 289 -14.92 7.66 7.76
C GLU A 289 -15.96 6.69 7.13
N SER A 290 -15.98 6.57 5.81
CA SER A 290 -16.87 5.64 5.08
C SER A 290 -16.16 4.38 4.55
N LEU A 291 -14.88 4.22 4.77
CA LEU A 291 -14.10 3.12 4.19
C LEU A 291 -14.67 1.74 4.57
N HIS A 292 -15.06 1.57 5.84
CA HIS A 292 -15.61 0.32 6.37
C HIS A 292 -16.98 -0.08 5.78
N VAL A 293 -17.70 0.84 5.13
CA VAL A 293 -18.94 0.54 4.40
C VAL A 293 -18.71 0.45 2.90
N ARG A 294 -17.68 1.15 2.36
CA ARG A 294 -17.34 1.08 0.93
C ARG A 294 -16.62 -0.23 0.57
N MET A 295 -15.69 -0.69 1.39
CA MET A 295 -14.92 -1.90 1.10
C MET A 295 -15.79 -3.16 0.94
N PRO A 296 -16.74 -3.47 1.85
CA PRO A 296 -17.68 -4.57 1.63
C PRO A 296 -18.44 -4.47 0.31
N ARG A 297 -18.90 -3.28 -0.08
CA ARG A 297 -19.62 -3.08 -1.34
C ARG A 297 -18.74 -3.31 -2.56
N HIS A 298 -17.47 -2.84 -2.53
CA HIS A 298 -16.50 -3.16 -3.58
C HIS A 298 -16.27 -4.66 -3.71
N CYS A 299 -16.10 -5.37 -2.59
CA CYS A 299 -15.90 -6.83 -2.58
C CYS A 299 -17.14 -7.59 -3.08
N GLU A 300 -18.34 -7.17 -2.67
CA GLU A 300 -19.60 -7.73 -3.14
C GLU A 300 -19.71 -7.61 -4.68
N ASN A 301 -19.48 -6.42 -5.22
CA ASN A 301 -19.50 -6.17 -6.66
C ASN A 301 -18.41 -6.97 -7.38
N GLY A 302 -17.17 -6.99 -6.83
CA GLY A 302 -16.07 -7.77 -7.39
C GLY A 302 -16.40 -9.25 -7.50
N LEU A 303 -16.92 -9.85 -6.42
CA LEU A 303 -17.30 -11.26 -6.40
C LEU A 303 -18.46 -11.59 -7.35
N ALA A 304 -19.48 -10.74 -7.39
CA ALA A 304 -20.64 -10.93 -8.29
C ALA A 304 -20.22 -10.86 -9.75
N VAL A 305 -19.39 -9.88 -10.11
CA VAL A 305 -18.83 -9.73 -11.45
C VAL A 305 -17.89 -10.89 -11.80
N ALA A 306 -17.03 -11.34 -10.88
CA ALA A 306 -16.15 -12.48 -11.11
C ALA A 306 -16.94 -13.76 -11.40
N LYS A 307 -18.00 -14.03 -10.64
CA LYS A 307 -18.91 -15.18 -10.88
C LYS A 307 -19.63 -15.09 -12.22
N PHE A 308 -20.13 -13.90 -12.57
CA PHE A 308 -20.75 -13.67 -13.88
C PHE A 308 -19.77 -13.95 -15.02
N LEU A 309 -18.58 -13.37 -14.97
CA LEU A 309 -17.53 -13.55 -15.99
C LEU A 309 -17.06 -15.01 -16.09
N GLN A 310 -16.93 -15.70 -14.95
CA GLN A 310 -16.51 -17.13 -14.94
C GLN A 310 -17.50 -18.03 -15.69
N SER A 311 -18.78 -17.72 -15.64
CA SER A 311 -19.83 -18.47 -16.32
C SER A 311 -20.03 -18.08 -17.79
N HIS A 312 -19.43 -16.99 -18.26
CA HIS A 312 -19.69 -16.44 -19.59
C HIS A 312 -18.85 -17.13 -20.67
N PRO A 313 -19.47 -17.63 -21.79
CA PRO A 313 -18.79 -18.46 -22.81
C PRO A 313 -17.67 -17.75 -23.57
N LYS A 314 -17.64 -16.41 -23.63
CA LYS A 314 -16.60 -15.62 -24.30
C LYS A 314 -15.39 -15.34 -23.41
N VAL A 315 -15.50 -15.59 -22.11
CA VAL A 315 -14.43 -15.40 -21.13
C VAL A 315 -13.57 -16.67 -21.04
N ARG A 316 -12.27 -16.52 -21.13
CA ARG A 316 -11.29 -17.62 -21.12
C ARG A 316 -10.82 -17.96 -19.70
N PHE A 317 -10.58 -16.96 -18.90
CA PHE A 317 -10.21 -17.10 -17.49
C PHE A 317 -10.69 -15.89 -16.69
N VAL A 318 -10.85 -16.08 -15.39
CA VAL A 318 -11.07 -15.03 -14.40
C VAL A 318 -10.09 -15.25 -13.26
N SER A 319 -9.43 -14.19 -12.83
CA SER A 319 -8.60 -14.14 -11.63
C SER A 319 -9.25 -13.22 -10.62
N TYR A 320 -9.63 -13.77 -9.49
CA TYR A 320 -10.20 -13.04 -8.36
C TYR A 320 -10.05 -13.90 -7.10
N PRO A 321 -9.21 -13.50 -6.13
CA PRO A 321 -8.86 -14.40 -5.00
C PRO A 321 -10.03 -14.71 -4.07
N GLY A 322 -11.12 -13.94 -4.12
CA GLY A 322 -12.38 -14.27 -3.42
C GLY A 322 -13.29 -15.26 -4.15
N LEU A 323 -12.91 -15.76 -5.34
CA LEU A 323 -13.70 -16.69 -6.13
C LEU A 323 -13.27 -18.13 -5.83
N GLU A 324 -14.22 -19.00 -5.45
CA GLU A 324 -13.94 -20.42 -5.23
C GLU A 324 -13.32 -21.06 -6.47
N GLY A 325 -12.18 -21.75 -6.28
CA GLY A 325 -11.38 -22.34 -7.35
C GLY A 325 -10.30 -21.43 -7.93
N ASP A 326 -10.19 -20.17 -7.50
CA ASP A 326 -9.02 -19.34 -7.78
C ASP A 326 -7.78 -19.92 -7.08
N LYS A 327 -6.62 -19.79 -7.72
CA LYS A 327 -5.33 -20.30 -7.21
C LYS A 327 -5.02 -19.81 -5.78
N TYR A 328 -5.43 -18.61 -5.44
CA TYR A 328 -5.13 -17.96 -4.17
C TYR A 328 -6.33 -17.93 -3.20
N TYR A 329 -7.40 -18.66 -3.49
CA TYR A 329 -8.62 -18.64 -2.69
C TYR A 329 -8.36 -18.99 -1.21
N ASP A 330 -7.62 -20.06 -0.94
CA ASP A 330 -7.36 -20.49 0.43
C ASP A 330 -6.56 -19.45 1.23
N LEU A 331 -5.55 -18.82 0.62
CA LEU A 331 -4.81 -17.70 1.24
C LEU A 331 -5.73 -16.48 1.46
N ALA A 332 -6.59 -16.19 0.49
CA ALA A 332 -7.56 -15.11 0.62
C ALA A 332 -8.55 -15.37 1.76
N GLN A 333 -9.06 -16.60 1.91
CA GLN A 333 -9.92 -16.96 3.04
C GLN A 333 -9.19 -16.90 4.40
N LYS A 334 -7.91 -17.23 4.42
CA LYS A 334 -7.08 -17.14 5.63
C LYS A 334 -6.89 -15.69 6.08
N TYR A 335 -6.45 -14.82 5.18
CA TYR A 335 -6.06 -13.44 5.52
C TYR A 335 -7.21 -12.42 5.43
N MET A 336 -8.21 -12.69 4.60
CA MET A 336 -9.28 -11.77 4.21
C MET A 336 -10.65 -12.47 4.16
N PRO A 337 -11.11 -13.10 5.26
CA PRO A 337 -12.34 -13.91 5.25
C PRO A 337 -13.61 -13.08 4.97
N ASN A 338 -13.55 -11.76 5.15
CA ASN A 338 -14.69 -10.85 4.97
C ASN A 338 -14.73 -10.19 3.58
N GLY A 339 -13.82 -10.55 2.68
CA GLY A 339 -13.70 -10.00 1.33
C GLY A 339 -12.26 -9.57 1.01
N THR A 340 -11.94 -9.49 -0.28
CA THR A 340 -10.58 -9.21 -0.76
C THR A 340 -10.43 -7.78 -1.26
N CYS A 341 -11.01 -7.48 -2.42
CA CYS A 341 -11.03 -6.15 -3.06
C CYS A 341 -12.11 -6.12 -4.14
N GLY A 342 -12.28 -4.99 -4.83
CA GLY A 342 -13.20 -4.86 -5.98
C GLY A 342 -12.53 -5.06 -7.35
N VAL A 343 -11.27 -5.53 -7.39
CA VAL A 343 -10.54 -5.68 -8.65
C VAL A 343 -10.66 -7.11 -9.17
N VAL A 344 -11.04 -7.25 -10.45
CA VAL A 344 -11.15 -8.53 -11.16
C VAL A 344 -10.30 -8.46 -12.43
N SER A 345 -9.48 -9.46 -12.70
CA SER A 345 -8.74 -9.62 -13.95
C SER A 345 -9.30 -10.79 -14.74
N PHE A 346 -9.50 -10.62 -16.04
CA PHE A 346 -10.04 -11.69 -16.89
C PHE A 346 -9.55 -11.56 -18.32
N GLY A 347 -9.67 -12.65 -19.09
CA GLY A 347 -9.26 -12.72 -20.49
C GLY A 347 -10.31 -13.33 -21.38
N PHE A 348 -10.14 -13.26 -22.70
CA PHE A 348 -11.14 -13.55 -23.72
C PHE A 348 -10.75 -14.74 -24.59
N ASN A 349 -11.73 -15.57 -24.98
CA ASN A 349 -11.51 -16.62 -25.98
C ASN A 349 -11.13 -16.07 -27.37
N GLY A 350 -11.55 -14.83 -27.69
CA GLY A 350 -11.17 -14.12 -28.93
C GLY A 350 -9.83 -13.36 -28.86
N GLY A 351 -9.05 -13.54 -27.78
CA GLY A 351 -7.74 -12.92 -27.62
C GLY A 351 -7.76 -11.38 -27.53
N ARG A 352 -6.65 -10.73 -27.89
CA ARG A 352 -6.47 -9.27 -27.83
C ARG A 352 -7.58 -8.50 -28.58
N ALA A 353 -8.01 -8.96 -29.75
CA ALA A 353 -9.03 -8.29 -30.55
C ALA A 353 -10.40 -8.24 -29.83
N ALA A 354 -10.76 -9.31 -29.14
CA ALA A 354 -11.98 -9.34 -28.32
C ALA A 354 -11.86 -8.38 -27.13
N ALA A 355 -10.73 -8.34 -26.44
CA ALA A 355 -10.48 -7.41 -25.35
C ALA A 355 -10.62 -5.93 -25.81
N GLU A 356 -10.08 -5.59 -26.98
CA GLU A 356 -10.20 -4.26 -27.56
C GLU A 356 -11.66 -3.91 -27.94
N THR A 357 -12.41 -4.86 -28.48
CA THR A 357 -13.82 -4.68 -28.82
C THR A 357 -14.64 -4.50 -27.55
N PHE A 358 -14.43 -5.33 -26.54
CA PHE A 358 -15.05 -5.19 -25.23
C PHE A 358 -14.84 -3.80 -24.63
N MET A 359 -13.58 -3.35 -24.56
CA MET A 359 -13.23 -2.03 -24.01
C MET A 359 -13.94 -0.88 -24.71
N LYS A 360 -14.08 -0.95 -26.03
CA LYS A 360 -14.79 0.08 -26.85
C LYS A 360 -16.31 0.04 -26.67
N SER A 361 -16.85 -1.09 -26.23
CA SER A 361 -18.30 -1.32 -26.12
C SER A 361 -18.87 -0.99 -24.74
N LEU A 362 -18.03 -0.74 -23.75
CA LEU A 362 -18.45 -0.33 -22.40
C LEU A 362 -19.20 1.00 -22.45
N LYS A 363 -20.28 1.12 -21.66
CA LYS A 363 -21.12 2.32 -21.55
C LYS A 363 -21.10 2.93 -20.15
N LEU A 364 -21.04 2.09 -19.12
CA LEU A 364 -20.99 2.51 -17.71
C LEU A 364 -19.54 2.52 -17.20
N ALA A 365 -18.84 1.41 -17.37
CA ALA A 365 -17.43 1.30 -16.94
C ALA A 365 -16.52 2.19 -17.80
N GLN A 366 -15.68 2.98 -17.14
CA GLN A 366 -14.83 3.96 -17.80
C GLN A 366 -13.42 3.41 -18.05
N ILE A 367 -12.84 3.71 -19.21
CA ILE A 367 -11.45 3.39 -19.50
C ILE A 367 -10.56 4.38 -18.77
N ALA A 368 -9.83 3.91 -17.75
CA ALA A 368 -8.93 4.74 -16.97
C ALA A 368 -7.75 3.91 -16.46
N THR A 369 -6.60 4.60 -16.25
CA THR A 369 -5.43 3.99 -15.60
C THR A 369 -5.63 3.81 -14.09
N HIS A 370 -6.64 4.43 -13.52
CA HIS A 370 -6.99 4.37 -12.11
C HIS A 370 -7.54 3.00 -11.71
N VAL A 371 -7.66 2.77 -10.40
CA VAL A 371 -8.21 1.56 -9.77
C VAL A 371 -8.70 1.94 -8.38
N ALA A 372 -9.69 1.19 -7.87
CA ALA A 372 -10.19 1.41 -6.51
C ALA A 372 -10.92 2.76 -6.31
N ASP A 373 -11.76 3.11 -7.26
CA ASP A 373 -12.64 4.30 -7.28
C ASP A 373 -14.08 3.89 -6.97
N ALA A 374 -14.86 4.81 -6.48
CA ALA A 374 -16.32 4.66 -6.34
C ALA A 374 -17.02 4.37 -7.69
N ARG A 375 -16.41 4.79 -8.80
CA ARG A 375 -16.85 4.52 -10.17
C ARG A 375 -16.08 3.34 -10.76
N THR A 376 -16.81 2.45 -11.43
CA THR A 376 -16.19 1.31 -12.12
C THR A 376 -15.30 1.80 -13.26
N CYS A 377 -14.07 1.31 -13.26
CA CYS A 377 -13.11 1.59 -14.32
C CYS A 377 -12.39 0.34 -14.81
N CYS A 378 -11.92 0.42 -16.05
CA CYS A 378 -11.38 -0.70 -16.79
C CYS A 378 -10.04 -0.33 -17.45
N LEU A 379 -9.11 -1.27 -17.49
CA LEU A 379 -7.81 -1.12 -18.12
C LEU A 379 -7.44 -2.38 -18.89
N HIS A 380 -6.90 -2.21 -20.09
CA HIS A 380 -6.24 -3.28 -20.86
C HIS A 380 -4.70 -3.11 -20.70
N PRO A 381 -4.04 -3.85 -19.80
CA PRO A 381 -2.63 -3.63 -19.47
C PRO A 381 -1.71 -3.68 -20.68
N ALA A 382 -1.87 -4.67 -21.56
CA ALA A 382 -1.03 -4.86 -22.74
C ALA A 382 -1.08 -3.68 -23.74
N ASN A 383 -2.21 -2.94 -23.80
CA ASN A 383 -2.37 -1.79 -24.68
C ASN A 383 -2.13 -0.45 -23.98
N ALA A 384 -1.89 -0.45 -22.66
CA ALA A 384 -1.74 0.77 -21.86
C ALA A 384 -0.45 0.74 -21.01
N THR A 385 -0.53 0.27 -19.77
CA THR A 385 0.57 0.35 -18.79
C THR A 385 1.79 -0.52 -19.14
N HIS A 386 1.61 -1.57 -19.94
CA HIS A 386 2.65 -2.52 -20.35
C HIS A 386 2.86 -2.52 -21.87
N ARG A 387 2.45 -1.45 -22.56
CA ARG A 387 2.51 -1.34 -24.02
C ARG A 387 3.91 -1.50 -24.63
N GLN A 388 4.94 -1.29 -23.83
CA GLN A 388 6.34 -1.41 -24.28
C GLN A 388 6.85 -2.85 -24.28
N MET A 389 6.11 -3.77 -23.64
CA MET A 389 6.46 -5.19 -23.54
C MET A 389 5.90 -5.98 -24.73
N ASN A 390 6.67 -6.95 -25.20
CA ASN A 390 6.18 -7.98 -26.11
C ASN A 390 5.36 -9.04 -25.36
N ASP A 391 4.72 -9.97 -26.08
CA ASP A 391 3.82 -10.94 -25.47
C ASP A 391 4.55 -11.93 -24.54
N GLU A 392 5.83 -12.25 -24.78
CA GLU A 392 6.65 -13.10 -23.90
C GLU A 392 6.98 -12.40 -22.59
N GLU A 393 7.35 -11.12 -22.66
CA GLU A 393 7.60 -10.29 -21.48
C GLU A 393 6.34 -10.08 -20.65
N LEU A 394 5.18 -9.89 -21.29
CA LEU A 394 3.88 -9.80 -20.62
C LEU A 394 3.57 -11.08 -19.83
N ILE A 395 3.74 -12.25 -20.45
CA ILE A 395 3.51 -13.56 -19.81
C ILE A 395 4.44 -13.75 -18.61
N ALA A 396 5.71 -13.36 -18.74
CA ALA A 396 6.66 -13.42 -17.62
C ALA A 396 6.24 -12.56 -16.41
N CYS A 397 5.47 -11.49 -16.66
CA CYS A 397 4.86 -10.64 -15.63
C CYS A 397 3.47 -11.11 -15.16
N GLY A 398 3.01 -12.30 -15.61
CA GLY A 398 1.68 -12.83 -15.28
C GLY A 398 0.54 -12.12 -16.00
N ILE A 399 0.81 -11.40 -17.10
CA ILE A 399 -0.18 -10.64 -17.87
C ILE A 399 -0.33 -11.30 -19.23
N SER A 400 -1.54 -11.73 -19.58
CA SER A 400 -1.81 -12.17 -20.95
C SER A 400 -2.20 -11.01 -21.86
N ALA A 401 -1.92 -11.12 -23.15
CA ALA A 401 -2.20 -10.08 -24.13
C ALA A 401 -3.68 -9.68 -24.25
N ASP A 402 -4.57 -10.56 -23.82
CA ASP A 402 -6.03 -10.38 -23.79
C ASP A 402 -6.58 -10.02 -22.40
N MET A 403 -5.71 -9.82 -21.43
CA MET A 403 -6.13 -9.52 -20.05
C MET A 403 -6.75 -8.13 -19.97
N VAL A 404 -7.91 -8.05 -19.35
CA VAL A 404 -8.55 -6.82 -18.92
C VAL A 404 -8.63 -6.82 -17.40
N ARG A 405 -8.23 -5.71 -16.78
CA ARG A 405 -8.41 -5.46 -15.35
C ARG A 405 -9.61 -4.52 -15.16
N LEU A 406 -10.62 -5.01 -14.47
CA LEU A 406 -11.80 -4.24 -14.06
C LEU A 406 -11.69 -3.91 -12.58
N SER A 407 -11.91 -2.66 -12.21
CA SER A 407 -12.06 -2.21 -10.83
C SER A 407 -13.51 -1.87 -10.59
N CYS A 408 -14.26 -2.74 -9.93
CA CYS A 408 -15.66 -2.56 -9.62
C CYS A 408 -15.84 -1.44 -8.59
N GLY A 409 -16.66 -0.47 -8.94
CA GLY A 409 -17.05 0.65 -8.09
C GLY A 409 -18.19 0.28 -7.13
N LEU A 410 -18.97 1.30 -6.76
CA LEU A 410 -20.07 1.21 -5.80
C LEU A 410 -21.45 1.18 -6.44
N GLU A 411 -21.49 1.16 -7.77
CA GLU A 411 -22.72 1.11 -8.55
C GLU A 411 -23.55 -0.13 -8.22
N ASP A 412 -24.80 -0.17 -8.63
CA ASP A 412 -25.64 -1.35 -8.46
C ASP A 412 -25.10 -2.52 -9.28
N THR A 413 -24.97 -3.67 -8.65
CA THR A 413 -24.41 -4.89 -9.23
C THR A 413 -25.10 -5.28 -10.54
N ALA A 414 -26.43 -5.09 -10.61
CA ALA A 414 -27.22 -5.42 -11.80
C ALA A 414 -26.83 -4.54 -13.00
N ASP A 415 -26.56 -3.25 -12.77
CA ASP A 415 -26.16 -2.31 -13.82
C ASP A 415 -24.73 -2.61 -14.30
N LEU A 416 -23.83 -2.99 -13.39
CA LEU A 416 -22.48 -3.44 -13.76
C LEU A 416 -22.53 -4.68 -14.65
N ILE A 417 -23.28 -5.70 -14.24
CA ILE A 417 -23.43 -6.94 -15.03
C ILE A 417 -24.06 -6.65 -16.38
N ALA A 418 -25.09 -5.80 -16.45
CA ALA A 418 -25.74 -5.44 -17.71
C ALA A 418 -24.78 -4.72 -18.67
N ASP A 419 -23.90 -3.83 -18.17
CA ASP A 419 -22.89 -3.17 -19.01
C ASP A 419 -21.86 -4.16 -19.55
N LEU A 420 -21.38 -5.07 -18.71
CA LEU A 420 -20.43 -6.09 -19.10
C LEU A 420 -21.02 -7.09 -20.11
N GLU A 421 -22.29 -7.54 -19.91
CA GLU A 421 -22.98 -8.46 -20.80
C GLU A 421 -23.13 -7.83 -22.19
N GLN A 422 -23.66 -6.60 -22.29
CA GLN A 422 -23.85 -5.94 -23.59
C GLN A 422 -22.53 -5.68 -24.31
N ALA A 423 -21.42 -5.46 -23.57
CA ALA A 423 -20.09 -5.29 -24.15
C ALA A 423 -19.53 -6.64 -24.63
N LEU A 424 -19.72 -7.72 -23.86
CA LEU A 424 -19.34 -9.08 -24.25
C LEU A 424 -20.11 -9.57 -25.48
N GLU A 425 -21.38 -9.20 -25.66
CA GLU A 425 -22.14 -9.54 -26.85
C GLU A 425 -21.48 -9.07 -28.16
N GLN A 426 -20.72 -7.97 -28.10
CA GLN A 426 -20.04 -7.38 -29.27
C GLN A 426 -18.70 -8.06 -29.62
N CYS A 427 -18.16 -8.91 -28.75
CA CYS A 427 -16.85 -9.59 -28.92
C CYS A 427 -16.96 -10.86 -29.78
#